data_8c8a51a569af4071e508d2b3dab5b554
#
_entry.id   8c8a51a569af4071e508d2b3dab5b554
#
_cell.length_a   1.000
_cell.length_b   1.000
_cell.length_c   1.000
_cell.angle_alpha   90.00
_cell.angle_beta   90.00
_cell.angle_gamma   90.00
#
_symmetry.space_group_name_H-M   'P 1'
#
loop_
_entity.id
_entity.type
_entity.pdbx_description
1 polymer ?
#
loop_
_entity_poly.entity_id
_entity_poly.type
_entity_poly.pdbx_seq_one_letter_code
_entity_poly.pdbx_strand_id
1 'polypeptide(L)'
;MLYPGLYEQVINNALNRELAEIPEARKSTAPIDTAEAAKVLAQYLADVVQKGLENVQDNGGGIEAQIQLANQIVTTIQNTTQEADFAALGVDGRAEQLLALLQQNDPRLATGKSAKDLDRPETSIAQSSLFTGAIHEPQMYTELKKEIVSADRIDMLVSFIKWSGLRLIIDELRQFAQSGGELRIITTSYMGATDVKAIEELRALPNTKIKVSYDTKRTRLHAKTYVFYRDTGFTTAYVGSSN
;
A
#
# COMPACT_ATOMS: atom_id res chain seq x y z
N MET A 1 20.24 -23.11 13.87
CA MET A 1 19.81 -24.42 13.32
C MET A 1 18.65 -24.20 12.37
N LEU A 2 18.77 -24.66 11.12
CA LEU A 2 17.72 -24.53 10.10
C LEU A 2 16.64 -25.61 10.30
N TYR A 3 15.38 -25.22 10.21
CA TYR A 3 14.25 -26.15 10.23
C TYR A 3 14.04 -26.78 8.85
N PRO A 4 13.58 -28.02 8.76
CA PRO A 4 13.18 -28.61 7.48
C PRO A 4 11.97 -27.86 6.90
N GLY A 5 12.02 -27.53 5.59
CA GLY A 5 10.93 -26.81 4.91
C GLY A 5 11.37 -26.16 3.61
N LEU A 6 10.48 -25.34 3.05
CA LEU A 6 10.77 -24.54 1.86
C LEU A 6 11.39 -23.21 2.28
N TYR A 7 12.36 -22.77 1.51
CA TYR A 7 13.07 -21.51 1.68
C TYR A 7 13.12 -20.75 0.37
N GLU A 8 13.04 -19.43 0.46
CA GLU A 8 13.27 -18.52 -0.65
C GLU A 8 14.04 -17.31 -0.11
N GLN A 9 15.34 -17.47 0.06
CA GLN A 9 16.17 -16.42 0.62
C GLN A 9 17.59 -16.44 0.04
N VAL A 10 18.20 -15.25 -0.02
CA VAL A 10 19.60 -15.11 -0.45
C VAL A 10 20.53 -15.81 0.54
N ILE A 11 21.45 -16.64 0.03
CA ILE A 11 22.46 -17.30 0.82
C ILE A 11 23.57 -16.28 1.15
N ASN A 12 23.55 -15.78 2.37
CA ASN A 12 24.62 -14.94 2.89
C ASN A 12 25.71 -15.79 3.58
N ASN A 13 26.79 -15.15 4.01
CA ASN A 13 27.93 -15.84 4.62
C ASN A 13 27.57 -16.65 5.88
N ALA A 14 26.61 -16.19 6.69
CA ALA A 14 26.17 -16.90 7.88
C ALA A 14 25.38 -18.16 7.49
N LEU A 15 24.41 -18.04 6.61
CA LEU A 15 23.62 -19.15 6.11
C LEU A 15 24.50 -20.18 5.36
N ASN A 16 25.48 -19.70 4.58
CA ASN A 16 26.39 -20.58 3.88
C ASN A 16 27.19 -21.48 4.82
N ARG A 17 27.60 -20.97 5.97
CA ARG A 17 28.28 -21.78 7.01
C ARG A 17 27.35 -22.85 7.60
N GLU A 18 26.09 -22.52 7.89
CA GLU A 18 25.12 -23.52 8.38
C GLU A 18 24.82 -24.57 7.30
N LEU A 19 24.70 -24.17 6.04
CA LEU A 19 24.46 -25.07 4.92
C LEU A 19 25.64 -26.02 4.63
N ALA A 20 26.87 -25.64 4.96
CA ALA A 20 28.05 -26.49 4.80
C ALA A 20 27.97 -27.77 5.64
N GLU A 21 27.29 -27.72 6.79
CA GLU A 21 27.09 -28.86 7.68
C GLU A 21 25.95 -29.80 7.22
N ILE A 22 25.20 -29.41 6.17
CA ILE A 22 24.05 -30.18 5.67
C ILE A 22 24.46 -30.95 4.43
N PRO A 23 24.26 -32.29 4.41
CA PRO A 23 24.52 -33.11 3.23
C PRO A 23 23.77 -32.62 1.98
N GLU A 24 24.42 -32.73 0.81
CA GLU A 24 23.85 -32.29 -0.48
C GLU A 24 22.45 -32.88 -0.77
N ALA A 25 22.23 -34.14 -0.43
CA ALA A 25 20.94 -34.80 -0.63
C ALA A 25 19.78 -34.21 0.21
N ARG A 26 20.08 -33.33 1.19
CA ARG A 26 19.10 -32.72 2.09
C ARG A 26 18.88 -31.24 1.83
N LYS A 27 19.60 -30.63 0.92
CA LYS A 27 19.45 -29.21 0.57
C LYS A 27 19.25 -29.05 -0.93
N SER A 28 18.58 -27.98 -1.32
CA SER A 28 18.43 -27.57 -2.72
C SER A 28 18.79 -26.09 -2.81
N THR A 29 19.73 -25.76 -3.67
CA THR A 29 20.14 -24.39 -3.91
C THR A 29 20.19 -24.15 -5.41
N ALA A 30 19.91 -22.92 -5.84
CA ALA A 30 20.02 -22.51 -7.24
C ALA A 30 20.69 -21.13 -7.31
N PRO A 31 21.37 -20.79 -8.40
CA PRO A 31 21.84 -19.44 -8.64
C PRO A 31 20.64 -18.48 -8.74
N ILE A 32 20.85 -17.24 -8.30
CA ILE A 32 19.86 -16.18 -8.51
C ILE A 32 19.76 -15.93 -10.03
N ASP A 33 18.53 -15.89 -10.55
CA ASP A 33 18.29 -15.55 -11.96
C ASP A 33 18.82 -14.13 -12.21
N THR A 34 19.64 -13.99 -13.25
CA THR A 34 20.23 -12.71 -13.62
C THR A 34 19.21 -11.63 -13.98
N ALA A 35 18.07 -12.00 -14.52
CA ALA A 35 16.98 -11.08 -14.84
C ALA A 35 16.28 -10.54 -13.58
N GLU A 36 16.23 -11.31 -12.49
CA GLU A 36 15.60 -10.95 -11.22
C GLU A 36 16.62 -10.50 -10.16
N ALA A 37 17.93 -10.64 -10.43
CA ALA A 37 18.99 -10.44 -9.45
C ALA A 37 18.92 -9.06 -8.75
N ALA A 38 18.69 -7.99 -9.51
CA ALA A 38 18.59 -6.64 -8.95
C ALA A 38 17.45 -6.53 -7.92
N LYS A 39 16.29 -7.11 -8.23
CA LYS A 39 15.12 -7.11 -7.34
C LYS A 39 15.35 -7.95 -6.09
N VAL A 40 15.84 -9.17 -6.27
CA VAL A 40 16.10 -10.11 -5.16
C VAL A 40 17.14 -9.54 -4.20
N LEU A 41 18.23 -8.98 -4.73
CA LEU A 41 19.29 -8.38 -3.92
C LEU A 41 18.82 -7.08 -3.25
N ALA A 42 17.99 -6.27 -3.91
CA ALA A 42 17.43 -5.06 -3.31
C ALA A 42 16.52 -5.39 -2.12
N GLN A 43 15.67 -6.42 -2.24
CA GLN A 43 14.83 -6.89 -1.13
C GLN A 43 15.67 -7.40 0.05
N TYR A 44 16.68 -8.22 -0.24
CA TYR A 44 17.61 -8.70 0.79
C TYR A 44 18.32 -7.54 1.49
N LEU A 45 18.81 -6.56 0.72
CA LEU A 45 19.50 -5.40 1.28
C LEU A 45 18.57 -4.51 2.11
N ALA A 46 17.30 -4.40 1.75
CA ALA A 46 16.32 -3.65 2.55
C ALA A 46 16.22 -4.22 3.97
N ASP A 47 16.14 -5.54 4.13
CA ASP A 47 16.13 -6.21 5.43
C ASP A 47 17.42 -5.98 6.22
N VAL A 48 18.57 -6.00 5.54
CA VAL A 48 19.88 -5.75 6.17
C VAL A 48 20.00 -4.31 6.64
N VAL A 49 19.56 -3.36 5.80
CA VAL A 49 19.58 -1.93 6.14
C VAL A 49 18.64 -1.65 7.30
N GLN A 50 17.43 -2.21 7.28
CA GLN A 50 16.48 -2.07 8.39
C GLN A 50 17.10 -2.53 9.71
N LYS A 51 17.67 -3.74 9.75
CA LYS A 51 18.36 -4.26 10.94
C LYS A 51 19.51 -3.37 11.39
N GLY A 52 20.25 -2.78 10.45
CA GLY A 52 21.31 -1.83 10.76
C GLY A 52 20.79 -0.56 11.41
N LEU A 53 19.70 0.00 10.90
CA LEU A 53 19.05 1.20 11.45
C LEU A 53 18.43 0.93 12.82
N GLU A 54 17.76 -0.22 13.01
CA GLU A 54 17.26 -0.68 14.30
C GLU A 54 18.40 -0.84 15.33
N ASN A 55 19.51 -1.44 14.94
CA ASN A 55 20.68 -1.59 15.81
C ASN A 55 21.27 -0.24 16.24
N VAL A 56 21.33 0.75 15.32
CA VAL A 56 21.75 2.11 15.66
C VAL A 56 20.82 2.70 16.72
N GLN A 57 19.52 2.51 16.59
CA GLN A 57 18.52 2.98 17.54
C GLN A 57 18.68 2.29 18.92
N ASP A 58 18.79 0.97 18.94
CA ASP A 58 18.90 0.16 20.15
C ASP A 58 20.17 0.48 20.96
N ASN A 59 21.23 0.93 20.28
CA ASN A 59 22.47 1.37 20.90
C ASN A 59 22.47 2.87 21.28
N GLY A 60 21.32 3.50 21.32
CA GLY A 60 21.13 4.89 21.76
C GLY A 60 21.40 5.93 20.68
N GLY A 61 21.56 5.52 19.42
CA GLY A 61 21.64 6.44 18.28
C GLY A 61 20.26 7.03 17.97
N GLY A 62 20.19 8.37 17.84
CA GLY A 62 18.97 9.07 17.43
C GLY A 62 18.74 9.00 15.92
N ILE A 63 17.70 9.73 15.47
CA ILE A 63 17.37 9.84 14.05
C ILE A 63 18.54 10.37 13.20
N GLU A 64 19.37 11.25 13.76
CA GLU A 64 20.54 11.80 13.08
C GLU A 64 21.56 10.71 12.73
N ALA A 65 21.82 9.77 13.67
CA ALA A 65 22.73 8.65 13.42
C ALA A 65 22.17 7.67 12.38
N GLN A 66 20.85 7.46 12.36
CA GLN A 66 20.20 6.66 11.33
C GLN A 66 20.29 7.33 9.95
N ILE A 67 20.09 8.65 9.86
CA ILE A 67 20.25 9.42 8.62
C ILE A 67 21.70 9.35 8.13
N GLN A 68 22.68 9.45 9.03
CA GLN A 68 24.09 9.31 8.66
C GLN A 68 24.35 7.95 8.03
N LEU A 69 23.86 6.85 8.62
CA LEU A 69 23.98 5.52 8.04
C LEU A 69 23.30 5.43 6.66
N ALA A 70 22.08 5.93 6.54
CA ALA A 70 21.36 5.96 5.26
C ALA A 70 22.15 6.73 4.18
N ASN A 71 22.70 7.90 4.51
CA ASN A 71 23.49 8.72 3.60
C ASN A 71 24.84 8.08 3.24
N GLN A 72 25.45 7.33 4.13
CA GLN A 72 26.64 6.52 3.82
C GLN A 72 26.34 5.45 2.75
N ILE A 73 25.18 4.79 2.86
CA ILE A 73 24.74 3.79 1.88
C ILE A 73 24.51 4.46 0.51
N VAL A 74 23.81 5.60 0.46
CA VAL A 74 23.60 6.38 -0.77
C VAL A 74 24.94 6.78 -1.40
N THR A 75 25.88 7.27 -0.60
CA THR A 75 27.22 7.63 -1.05
C THR A 75 27.99 6.44 -1.61
N THR A 76 27.86 5.27 -0.98
CA THR A 76 28.50 4.03 -1.46
C THR A 76 27.94 3.63 -2.82
N ILE A 77 26.63 3.72 -3.01
CA ILE A 77 25.96 3.44 -4.29
C ILE A 77 26.46 4.42 -5.36
N GLN A 78 26.46 5.72 -5.06
CA GLN A 78 26.94 6.75 -5.97
C GLN A 78 28.39 6.48 -6.42
N ASN A 79 29.29 6.23 -5.49
CA ASN A 79 30.70 5.96 -5.77
C ASN A 79 30.92 4.70 -6.61
N THR A 80 30.04 3.72 -6.46
CA THR A 80 30.13 2.44 -7.19
C THR A 80 29.57 2.56 -8.59
N THR A 81 28.43 3.24 -8.75
CA THR A 81 27.74 3.39 -10.05
C THR A 81 28.29 4.54 -10.89
N GLN A 82 28.98 5.49 -10.27
CA GLN A 82 29.47 6.74 -10.90
C GLN A 82 28.33 7.61 -11.46
N GLU A 83 27.10 7.42 -11.00
CA GLU A 83 25.91 8.17 -11.43
C GLU A 83 25.70 9.38 -10.50
N ALA A 84 25.73 10.59 -11.09
CA ALA A 84 25.64 11.85 -10.34
C ALA A 84 24.26 12.02 -9.64
N ASP A 85 23.20 11.45 -10.20
CA ASP A 85 21.83 11.60 -9.69
C ASP A 85 21.65 10.99 -8.29
N PHE A 86 22.45 10.02 -7.93
CA PHE A 86 22.40 9.43 -6.58
C PHE A 86 22.81 10.43 -5.48
N ALA A 87 23.61 11.44 -5.77
CA ALA A 87 23.96 12.47 -4.79
C ALA A 87 22.73 13.24 -4.26
N ALA A 88 21.72 13.41 -5.10
CA ALA A 88 20.47 14.08 -4.73
C ALA A 88 19.52 13.22 -3.88
N LEU A 89 19.79 11.91 -3.74
CA LEU A 89 18.95 10.97 -2.98
C LEU A 89 19.33 10.90 -1.49
N GLY A 90 20.32 11.66 -1.04
CA GLY A 90 20.62 11.77 0.38
C GLY A 90 19.46 12.33 1.19
N VAL A 91 19.23 11.77 2.36
CA VAL A 91 18.19 12.23 3.28
C VAL A 91 18.59 13.56 3.91
N ASP A 92 17.68 14.54 3.88
CA ASP A 92 17.88 15.86 4.49
C ASP A 92 17.95 15.73 6.02
N GLY A 93 18.82 16.53 6.64
CA GLY A 93 19.05 16.47 8.09
C GLY A 93 17.86 16.81 8.97
N ARG A 94 16.77 17.38 8.39
CA ARG A 94 15.53 17.63 9.12
C ARG A 94 14.71 16.36 9.39
N ALA A 95 15.02 15.24 8.73
CA ALA A 95 14.32 13.97 8.90
C ALA A 95 12.80 14.06 8.63
N GLU A 96 12.40 14.79 7.62
CA GLU A 96 10.99 15.04 7.28
C GLU A 96 10.51 14.12 6.15
N GLN A 97 9.23 13.82 6.14
CA GLN A 97 8.53 13.14 5.06
C GLN A 97 7.55 14.10 4.39
N LEU A 98 7.51 14.14 3.07
CA LEU A 98 6.44 14.81 2.34
C LEU A 98 5.17 13.98 2.47
N LEU A 99 4.15 14.53 3.12
CA LEU A 99 2.90 13.85 3.39
C LEU A 99 1.76 14.28 2.49
N ALA A 100 1.75 15.54 2.05
CA ALA A 100 0.72 16.09 1.18
C ALA A 100 1.20 17.36 0.48
N LEU A 101 0.63 17.61 -0.70
CA LEU A 101 0.86 18.82 -1.48
C LEU A 101 -0.49 19.28 -2.05
N LEU A 102 -0.84 20.55 -1.88
CA LEU A 102 -1.98 21.17 -2.52
C LEU A 102 -1.56 21.90 -3.79
N GLN A 103 -2.45 21.94 -4.77
CA GLN A 103 -2.27 22.81 -5.94
C GLN A 103 -2.30 24.28 -5.51
N GLN A 104 -1.60 25.14 -6.25
CA GLN A 104 -1.48 26.57 -5.92
C GLN A 104 -2.85 27.29 -5.80
N ASN A 105 -3.83 26.85 -6.59
CA ASN A 105 -5.18 27.41 -6.63
C ASN A 105 -6.24 26.51 -6.00
N ASP A 106 -5.83 25.65 -5.06
CA ASP A 106 -6.76 24.78 -4.36
C ASP A 106 -7.77 25.63 -3.55
N PRO A 107 -9.09 25.40 -3.72
CA PRO A 107 -10.13 26.16 -3.03
C PRO A 107 -10.02 26.14 -1.51
N ARG A 108 -9.42 25.11 -0.94
CA ARG A 108 -9.20 24.97 0.52
C ARG A 108 -8.28 26.05 1.05
N LEU A 109 -7.30 26.50 0.26
CA LEU A 109 -6.40 27.59 0.64
C LEU A 109 -7.18 28.92 0.84
N ALA A 110 -8.21 29.18 0.04
CA ALA A 110 -9.07 30.35 0.18
C ALA A 110 -9.88 30.36 1.46
N THR A 111 -10.11 29.20 2.07
CA THR A 111 -10.83 29.04 3.36
C THR A 111 -9.88 28.98 4.57
N GLY A 112 -8.59 29.24 4.37
CA GLY A 112 -7.57 29.20 5.43
C GLY A 112 -7.11 27.80 5.81
N LYS A 113 -7.50 26.77 5.07
CA LYS A 113 -6.99 25.40 5.25
C LYS A 113 -5.62 25.24 4.57
N SER A 114 -4.85 24.31 5.05
CA SER A 114 -3.51 23.97 4.54
C SER A 114 -3.40 22.49 4.15
N ALA A 115 -2.29 22.09 3.58
CA ALA A 115 -2.02 20.68 3.29
C ALA A 115 -2.02 19.79 4.55
N LYS A 116 -1.79 20.36 5.73
CA LYS A 116 -1.84 19.63 7.01
C LYS A 116 -3.26 19.23 7.41
N ASP A 117 -4.27 19.93 6.87
CA ASP A 117 -5.68 19.69 7.18
C ASP A 117 -6.32 18.67 6.23
N LEU A 118 -5.51 18.01 5.38
CA LEU A 118 -5.98 16.95 4.51
C LEU A 118 -6.25 15.66 5.31
N ASP A 119 -7.44 15.11 5.11
CA ASP A 119 -7.75 13.78 5.63
C ASP A 119 -6.86 12.74 4.96
N ARG A 120 -6.17 11.97 5.79
CA ARG A 120 -5.29 10.87 5.35
C ARG A 120 -5.68 9.58 6.06
N PRO A 121 -5.52 8.41 5.41
CA PRO A 121 -5.53 7.13 6.11
C PRO A 121 -4.53 7.14 7.28
N GLU A 122 -4.87 6.50 8.38
CA GLU A 122 -3.94 6.29 9.49
C GLU A 122 -2.91 5.22 9.14
N THR A 123 -3.33 4.27 8.32
CA THR A 123 -2.43 3.28 7.74
C THR A 123 -1.55 3.89 6.67
N SER A 124 -0.33 3.40 6.56
CA SER A 124 0.61 3.86 5.53
C SER A 124 0.06 3.57 4.13
N ILE A 125 0.09 4.58 3.25
CA ILE A 125 -0.25 4.41 1.82
C ILE A 125 0.92 3.86 0.99
N ALA A 126 2.10 3.71 1.60
CA ALA A 126 3.32 3.22 0.97
C ALA A 126 3.71 1.80 1.41
N GLN A 127 3.09 1.26 2.46
CA GLN A 127 3.41 -0.04 3.02
C GLN A 127 2.16 -0.89 3.21
N SER A 128 2.33 -2.21 3.12
CA SER A 128 1.23 -3.15 3.39
C SER A 128 0.99 -3.28 4.89
N SER A 129 -0.27 -3.39 5.26
CA SER A 129 -0.71 -3.64 6.63
C SER A 129 -1.83 -4.69 6.66
N LEU A 130 -1.98 -5.36 7.79
CA LEU A 130 -3.04 -6.34 8.02
C LEU A 130 -4.04 -5.77 9.03
N PHE A 131 -5.32 -5.72 8.64
CA PHE A 131 -6.42 -5.38 9.54
C PHE A 131 -6.96 -6.66 10.16
N THR A 132 -6.85 -6.80 11.46
CA THR A 132 -7.36 -7.95 12.22
C THR A 132 -8.69 -7.65 12.93
N GLY A 133 -9.06 -6.36 13.00
CA GLY A 133 -10.20 -5.87 13.77
C GLY A 133 -9.90 -5.73 15.26
N ALA A 134 -8.63 -5.65 15.63
CA ALA A 134 -8.23 -5.41 17.02
C ALA A 134 -8.65 -4.01 17.48
N ILE A 135 -8.90 -3.85 18.80
CA ILE A 135 -9.46 -2.61 19.39
C ILE A 135 -8.59 -1.38 19.13
N HIS A 136 -7.27 -1.57 18.98
CA HIS A 136 -6.31 -0.49 18.73
C HIS A 136 -6.06 -0.21 17.24
N GLU A 137 -6.68 -1.01 16.36
CA GLU A 137 -6.59 -0.78 14.92
C GLU A 137 -7.66 0.22 14.45
N PRO A 138 -7.37 1.00 13.40
CA PRO A 138 -8.39 1.85 12.79
C PRO A 138 -9.56 1.00 12.26
N GLN A 139 -10.76 1.51 12.41
CA GLN A 139 -11.93 0.82 11.85
C GLN A 139 -11.93 0.93 10.32
N MET A 140 -12.19 -0.18 9.63
CA MET A 140 -12.16 -0.26 8.16
C MET A 140 -12.98 0.85 7.49
N TYR A 141 -14.19 1.15 7.97
CA TYR A 141 -15.03 2.18 7.36
C TYR A 141 -14.43 3.59 7.52
N THR A 142 -13.73 3.85 8.63
CA THR A 142 -13.05 5.13 8.87
C THR A 142 -11.87 5.30 7.91
N GLU A 143 -11.10 4.24 7.70
CA GLU A 143 -10.02 4.25 6.72
C GLU A 143 -10.55 4.41 5.29
N LEU A 144 -11.61 3.68 4.92
CA LEU A 144 -12.24 3.83 3.60
C LEU A 144 -12.71 5.26 3.34
N LYS A 145 -13.25 5.98 4.33
CA LYS A 145 -13.63 7.40 4.19
C LYS A 145 -12.43 8.26 3.82
N LYS A 146 -11.30 8.08 4.52
CA LYS A 146 -10.07 8.83 4.27
C LYS A 146 -9.45 8.48 2.91
N GLU A 147 -9.51 7.21 2.54
CA GLU A 147 -9.08 6.75 1.21
C GLU A 147 -9.91 7.40 0.10
N ILE A 148 -11.25 7.42 0.24
CA ILE A 148 -12.19 7.99 -0.73
C ILE A 148 -11.88 9.48 -0.98
N VAL A 149 -11.73 10.27 0.07
CA VAL A 149 -11.53 11.74 -0.07
C VAL A 149 -10.13 12.11 -0.55
N SER A 150 -9.19 11.18 -0.52
CA SER A 150 -7.79 11.39 -0.93
C SER A 150 -7.42 10.71 -2.26
N ALA A 151 -8.35 10.01 -2.90
CA ALA A 151 -8.14 9.34 -4.17
C ALA A 151 -8.52 10.23 -5.36
N ASP A 152 -7.96 9.93 -6.54
CA ASP A 152 -8.34 10.53 -7.83
C ASP A 152 -9.25 9.59 -8.64
N ARG A 153 -9.08 8.27 -8.47
CA ARG A 153 -9.95 7.24 -9.05
C ARG A 153 -10.14 6.10 -8.06
N ILE A 154 -11.35 5.52 -8.04
CA ILE A 154 -11.71 4.40 -7.19
C ILE A 154 -12.28 3.26 -8.03
N ASP A 155 -11.75 2.06 -7.84
CA ASP A 155 -12.26 0.82 -8.40
C ASP A 155 -12.78 -0.08 -7.27
N MET A 156 -14.05 -0.48 -7.37
CA MET A 156 -14.66 -1.42 -6.42
C MET A 156 -15.06 -2.70 -7.14
N LEU A 157 -14.52 -3.82 -6.72
CA LEU A 157 -14.96 -5.15 -7.14
C LEU A 157 -15.52 -5.86 -5.91
N VAL A 158 -16.83 -5.84 -5.76
CA VAL A 158 -17.51 -6.32 -4.55
C VAL A 158 -18.68 -7.24 -4.90
N SER A 159 -18.79 -8.36 -4.18
CA SER A 159 -19.85 -9.33 -4.42
C SER A 159 -21.22 -8.74 -4.18
N PHE A 160 -21.40 -8.02 -3.09
CA PHE A 160 -22.68 -7.49 -2.66
C PHE A 160 -22.52 -6.04 -2.20
N ILE A 161 -23.53 -5.23 -2.50
CA ILE A 161 -23.61 -3.86 -2.00
C ILE A 161 -24.89 -3.72 -1.20
N LYS A 162 -24.76 -3.63 0.11
CA LYS A 162 -25.88 -3.39 1.02
C LYS A 162 -26.00 -1.92 1.34
N TRP A 163 -27.22 -1.41 1.37
CA TRP A 163 -27.47 -0.02 1.76
C TRP A 163 -26.98 0.27 3.18
N SER A 164 -27.08 -0.71 4.09
CA SER A 164 -26.58 -0.57 5.47
C SER A 164 -25.08 -0.30 5.55
N GLY A 165 -24.29 -0.86 4.63
CA GLY A 165 -22.85 -0.58 4.54
C GLY A 165 -22.59 0.69 3.74
N LEU A 166 -23.19 0.83 2.55
CA LEU A 166 -22.96 1.97 1.67
C LEU A 166 -23.28 3.32 2.32
N ARG A 167 -24.35 3.40 3.11
CA ARG A 167 -24.75 4.63 3.81
C ARG A 167 -23.66 5.19 4.75
N LEU A 168 -22.69 4.37 5.14
CA LEU A 168 -21.60 4.82 6.01
C LEU A 168 -20.55 5.65 5.27
N ILE A 169 -20.46 5.50 3.94
CA ILE A 169 -19.44 6.12 3.09
C ILE A 169 -20.03 6.88 1.90
N ILE A 170 -21.34 6.95 1.77
CA ILE A 170 -22.00 7.56 0.59
C ILE A 170 -21.75 9.05 0.48
N ASP A 171 -21.60 9.75 1.58
CA ASP A 171 -21.36 11.19 1.57
C ASP A 171 -19.96 11.51 1.08
N GLU A 172 -18.96 10.74 1.49
CA GLU A 172 -17.59 10.84 0.99
C GLU A 172 -17.52 10.47 -0.52
N LEU A 173 -18.23 9.41 -0.94
CA LEU A 173 -18.33 9.06 -2.37
C LEU A 173 -19.01 10.16 -3.19
N ARG A 174 -20.03 10.81 -2.64
CA ARG A 174 -20.71 11.94 -3.29
C ARG A 174 -19.77 13.14 -3.44
N GLN A 175 -19.06 13.49 -2.39
CA GLN A 175 -18.06 14.56 -2.42
C GLN A 175 -16.94 14.25 -3.43
N PHE A 176 -16.40 13.02 -3.41
CA PHE A 176 -15.39 12.54 -4.34
C PHE A 176 -15.85 12.67 -5.81
N ALA A 177 -17.04 12.16 -6.13
CA ALA A 177 -17.57 12.19 -7.49
C ALA A 177 -17.88 13.63 -7.96
N GLN A 178 -18.38 14.50 -7.07
CA GLN A 178 -18.63 15.92 -7.35
C GLN A 178 -17.34 16.72 -7.57
N SER A 179 -16.25 16.32 -6.93
CA SER A 179 -14.92 16.91 -7.14
C SER A 179 -14.23 16.44 -8.41
N GLY A 180 -14.87 15.59 -9.22
CA GLY A 180 -14.35 15.11 -10.49
C GLY A 180 -13.73 13.70 -10.45
N GLY A 181 -13.71 13.06 -9.29
CA GLY A 181 -13.19 11.70 -9.14
C GLY A 181 -13.96 10.67 -9.97
N GLU A 182 -13.26 9.68 -10.53
CA GLU A 182 -13.84 8.59 -11.30
C GLU A 182 -14.12 7.38 -10.41
N LEU A 183 -15.38 6.93 -10.35
CA LEU A 183 -15.81 5.75 -9.60
C LEU A 183 -16.23 4.62 -10.55
N ARG A 184 -15.57 3.47 -10.46
CA ARG A 184 -15.91 2.28 -11.24
C ARG A 184 -16.26 1.13 -10.30
N ILE A 185 -17.41 0.50 -10.53
CA ILE A 185 -17.94 -0.53 -9.65
C ILE A 185 -18.34 -1.76 -10.47
N ILE A 186 -17.89 -2.92 -10.02
CA ILE A 186 -18.40 -4.22 -10.49
C ILE A 186 -18.98 -4.97 -9.29
N THR A 187 -20.23 -5.40 -9.42
CA THR A 187 -20.94 -6.19 -8.42
C THR A 187 -21.76 -7.30 -9.06
N THR A 188 -22.49 -8.08 -8.29
CA THR A 188 -23.34 -9.17 -8.81
C THR A 188 -24.75 -9.13 -8.22
N SER A 189 -25.69 -9.66 -9.00
CA SER A 189 -27.06 -9.96 -8.54
C SER A 189 -27.20 -11.32 -7.82
N TYR A 190 -26.08 -12.03 -7.64
CA TYR A 190 -26.10 -13.37 -7.03
C TYR A 190 -26.78 -13.35 -5.65
N MET A 191 -27.67 -14.32 -5.44
CA MET A 191 -28.51 -14.48 -4.24
C MET A 191 -29.43 -13.30 -3.91
N GLY A 192 -29.62 -12.32 -4.79
CA GLY A 192 -30.40 -11.12 -4.49
C GLY A 192 -29.81 -10.30 -3.34
N ALA A 193 -28.51 -10.45 -3.09
CA ALA A 193 -27.88 -9.87 -1.90
C ALA A 193 -27.46 -8.40 -2.09
N THR A 194 -27.44 -7.90 -3.33
CA THR A 194 -27.20 -6.47 -3.62
C THR A 194 -28.52 -5.70 -3.54
N ASP A 195 -28.56 -4.63 -2.77
CA ASP A 195 -29.74 -3.80 -2.62
C ASP A 195 -29.94 -2.86 -3.83
N VAL A 196 -31.14 -2.85 -4.40
CA VAL A 196 -31.49 -1.95 -5.52
C VAL A 196 -31.25 -0.48 -5.15
N LYS A 197 -31.67 -0.06 -3.94
CA LYS A 197 -31.44 1.28 -3.42
C LYS A 197 -29.97 1.68 -3.45
N ALA A 198 -29.07 0.77 -3.08
CA ALA A 198 -27.64 1.05 -3.10
C ALA A 198 -27.11 1.30 -4.52
N ILE A 199 -27.60 0.54 -5.49
CA ILE A 199 -27.23 0.73 -6.91
C ILE A 199 -27.79 2.05 -7.45
N GLU A 200 -29.03 2.41 -7.11
CA GLU A 200 -29.65 3.67 -7.53
C GLU A 200 -28.91 4.89 -6.98
N GLU A 201 -28.56 4.89 -5.70
CA GLU A 201 -27.77 5.97 -5.07
C GLU A 201 -26.38 6.12 -5.73
N LEU A 202 -25.67 5.00 -5.95
CA LEU A 202 -24.38 5.04 -6.62
C LEU A 202 -24.49 5.49 -8.08
N ARG A 203 -25.53 5.06 -8.80
CA ARG A 203 -25.78 5.45 -10.20
C ARG A 203 -26.08 6.93 -10.35
N ALA A 204 -26.63 7.55 -9.32
CA ALA A 204 -26.92 8.98 -9.31
C ALA A 204 -25.68 9.86 -9.14
N LEU A 205 -24.52 9.28 -8.75
CA LEU A 205 -23.27 10.01 -8.60
C LEU A 205 -22.67 10.37 -9.98
N PRO A 206 -22.14 11.57 -10.18
CA PRO A 206 -21.42 11.92 -11.41
C PRO A 206 -20.17 11.05 -11.57
N ASN A 207 -19.65 10.92 -12.78
CA ASN A 207 -18.43 10.17 -13.11
C ASN A 207 -18.42 8.72 -12.60
N THR A 208 -19.58 8.12 -12.39
CA THR A 208 -19.73 6.77 -11.82
C THR A 208 -20.16 5.78 -12.87
N LYS A 209 -19.42 4.66 -12.97
CA LYS A 209 -19.72 3.55 -13.88
C LYS A 209 -19.97 2.28 -13.08
N ILE A 210 -21.14 1.69 -13.23
CA ILE A 210 -21.51 0.45 -12.52
C ILE A 210 -21.78 -0.65 -13.52
N LYS A 211 -21.20 -1.82 -13.31
CA LYS A 211 -21.52 -3.07 -14.01
C LYS A 211 -22.03 -4.10 -13.01
N VAL A 212 -23.16 -4.70 -13.32
CA VAL A 212 -23.75 -5.78 -12.51
C VAL A 212 -23.64 -7.08 -13.28
N SER A 213 -22.95 -8.06 -12.69
CA SER A 213 -22.93 -9.42 -13.24
C SER A 213 -24.22 -10.14 -12.90
N TYR A 214 -24.89 -10.63 -13.92
CA TYR A 214 -26.10 -11.47 -13.81
C TYR A 214 -25.79 -12.97 -13.96
N ASP A 215 -24.52 -13.33 -14.12
CA ASP A 215 -24.12 -14.73 -14.13
C ASP A 215 -24.13 -15.29 -12.70
N THR A 216 -25.22 -15.92 -12.35
CA THR A 216 -25.41 -16.56 -11.04
C THR A 216 -25.16 -18.07 -11.05
N LYS A 217 -24.84 -18.65 -12.21
CA LYS A 217 -24.75 -20.11 -12.39
C LYS A 217 -23.35 -20.61 -12.65
N ARG A 218 -22.57 -19.91 -13.48
CA ARG A 218 -21.23 -20.34 -13.94
C ARG A 218 -20.12 -19.77 -13.09
N THR A 219 -20.14 -18.46 -12.89
CA THR A 219 -19.09 -17.74 -12.20
C THR A 219 -19.69 -16.99 -11.01
N ARG A 220 -19.26 -17.36 -9.82
CA ARG A 220 -19.65 -16.61 -8.62
C ARG A 220 -18.62 -15.51 -8.39
N LEU A 221 -18.99 -14.27 -8.67
CA LEU A 221 -18.20 -13.15 -8.23
C LEU A 221 -18.25 -13.08 -6.70
N HIS A 222 -17.14 -13.42 -6.05
CA HIS A 222 -17.02 -13.37 -4.59
C HIS A 222 -15.75 -12.61 -4.19
N ALA A 223 -15.64 -11.40 -4.71
CA ALA A 223 -14.55 -10.48 -4.43
C ALA A 223 -15.00 -9.40 -3.44
N LYS A 224 -14.06 -8.85 -2.71
CA LYS A 224 -14.20 -7.69 -1.84
C LYS A 224 -12.89 -6.92 -1.92
N THR A 225 -12.80 -6.14 -2.98
CA THR A 225 -11.59 -5.38 -3.31
C THR A 225 -11.98 -3.94 -3.56
N TYR A 226 -11.26 -3.04 -2.94
CA TYR A 226 -11.35 -1.60 -3.12
C TYR A 226 -9.95 -1.12 -3.52
N VAL A 227 -9.83 -0.40 -4.63
CA VAL A 227 -8.54 0.13 -5.10
C VAL A 227 -8.68 1.64 -5.23
N PHE A 228 -7.79 2.35 -4.57
CA PHE A 228 -7.73 3.81 -4.54
C PHE A 228 -6.47 4.26 -5.27
N TYR A 229 -6.64 4.88 -6.42
CA TYR A 229 -5.54 5.40 -7.23
C TYR A 229 -5.33 6.87 -6.92
N ARG A 230 -4.07 7.28 -6.90
CA ARG A 230 -3.65 8.67 -6.76
C ARG A 230 -2.67 9.03 -7.84
N ASP A 231 -2.81 10.20 -8.42
CA ASP A 231 -1.91 10.73 -9.45
C ASP A 231 -0.48 10.91 -8.91
N THR A 232 -0.33 10.95 -7.59
CA THR A 232 0.97 10.93 -6.90
C THR A 232 1.70 9.58 -7.01
N GLY A 233 1.05 8.54 -7.56
CA GLY A 233 1.61 7.19 -7.70
C GLY A 233 1.35 6.27 -6.49
N PHE A 234 0.89 6.79 -5.36
CA PHE A 234 0.55 5.98 -4.18
C PHE A 234 -0.83 5.34 -4.34
N THR A 235 -0.87 4.11 -4.80
CA THR A 235 -2.09 3.33 -4.96
C THR A 235 -2.26 2.38 -3.78
N THR A 236 -3.42 2.41 -3.15
CA THR A 236 -3.76 1.48 -2.07
C THR A 236 -4.85 0.51 -2.50
N ALA A 237 -4.79 -0.71 -2.01
CA ALA A 237 -5.80 -1.72 -2.28
C ALA A 237 -6.19 -2.45 -0.99
N TYR A 238 -7.48 -2.52 -0.73
CA TYR A 238 -8.05 -3.32 0.36
C TYR A 238 -8.63 -4.60 -0.22
N VAL A 239 -8.15 -5.74 0.25
CA VAL A 239 -8.61 -7.06 -0.15
C VAL A 239 -8.98 -7.84 1.11
N GLY A 240 -10.22 -8.32 1.17
CA GLY A 240 -10.67 -8.98 2.40
C GLY A 240 -12.03 -9.64 2.30
N SER A 241 -12.67 -9.81 3.44
CA SER A 241 -14.01 -10.41 3.57
C SER A 241 -15.13 -9.39 3.85
N SER A 242 -14.81 -8.10 4.02
CA SER A 242 -15.78 -7.03 4.30
C SER A 242 -16.58 -6.61 3.06
N ASN A 243 -17.88 -6.44 3.21
CA ASN A 243 -18.80 -5.94 2.18
C ASN A 243 -19.33 -4.58 2.56
#